data_84f8e8b7f8fc04fa76cb7adfbdb71bdf
#
_entry.id   84f8e8b7f8fc04fa76cb7adfbdb71bdf
#
_cell.length_a   1.000
_cell.length_b   1.000
_cell.length_c   1.000
_cell.angle_alpha   90.00
_cell.angle_beta   90.00
_cell.angle_gamma   90.00
#
_symmetry.space_group_name_H-M   'P 1'
#
loop_
_entity.id
_entity.type
_entity.pdbx_description
1 polymer ?
#
loop_
_entity_poly.entity_id
_entity_poly.type
_entity_poly.pdbx_seq_one_letter_code
_entity_poly.pdbx_strand_id
1 'polypeptide(L)'
;MPKIYDVLIVGAGPMGIAVAIEAQKNGLSHLIVEKGALVNSIYHFPKNMTFFSTSEKLEIGDVPFISHFEKPKRDEALEYYRRVVDKWNLNIQYYEEVKNVTKPEDIFAIQTKRNLFQAKNVVIATGFYGQPNKLNVPGEELSKVRHYFKEAHPYIGQKIAVVGAANSATQIALELYYKGADVSMIIRDDKIGDSVKYWIKPNIENRIEEGAIKAYFNAEVKEIKRNSMIINQHEEEITLENDFVFAMIGYHPDYNFLNKIGVNCDSDDHDTPVYNPETHETSIVGLYVAGVVCGGKHTSRFFIENSMDHAKRITQSIKKNKSFVDKLFS
;
A
#
# COMPACT_ATOMS: atom_id res chain seq x y z
N MET A 1 10.97 -18.72 -29.45
CA MET A 1 9.81 -17.84 -29.20
C MET A 1 9.84 -17.33 -27.76
N PRO A 2 9.45 -16.11 -27.46
CA PRO A 2 9.37 -15.66 -26.10
C PRO A 2 8.36 -16.53 -25.33
N LYS A 3 8.62 -16.75 -24.03
CA LYS A 3 7.74 -17.56 -23.18
C LYS A 3 6.45 -16.79 -22.91
N ILE A 4 5.29 -17.40 -23.21
CA ILE A 4 3.96 -16.87 -22.88
C ILE A 4 3.52 -17.52 -21.58
N TYR A 5 3.24 -16.71 -20.54
CA TYR A 5 2.74 -17.17 -19.26
C TYR A 5 1.21 -17.28 -19.27
N ASP A 6 0.64 -18.23 -18.55
CA ASP A 6 -0.82 -18.26 -18.36
C ASP A 6 -1.28 -17.04 -17.54
N VAL A 7 -0.48 -16.57 -16.57
CA VAL A 7 -0.74 -15.36 -15.80
C VAL A 7 0.54 -14.61 -15.46
N LEU A 8 0.56 -13.30 -15.68
CA LEU A 8 1.59 -12.40 -15.18
C LEU A 8 0.99 -11.51 -14.08
N ILE A 9 1.71 -11.39 -12.97
CA ILE A 9 1.26 -10.68 -11.77
C ILE A 9 2.15 -9.44 -11.58
N VAL A 10 1.55 -8.26 -11.48
CA VAL A 10 2.24 -7.00 -11.27
C VAL A 10 2.22 -6.65 -9.78
N GLY A 11 3.38 -6.82 -9.12
CA GLY A 11 3.58 -6.59 -7.69
C GLY A 11 3.80 -7.88 -6.89
N ALA A 12 4.92 -7.94 -6.14
CA ALA A 12 5.28 -9.03 -5.22
C ALA A 12 4.92 -8.70 -3.77
N GLY A 13 3.80 -8.01 -3.54
CA GLY A 13 3.18 -7.86 -2.23
C GLY A 13 2.49 -9.16 -1.80
N PRO A 14 1.92 -9.23 -0.57
CA PRO A 14 1.23 -10.42 -0.07
C PRO A 14 0.18 -10.97 -1.05
N MET A 15 -0.58 -10.08 -1.70
CA MET A 15 -1.61 -10.50 -2.66
C MET A 15 -1.03 -11.05 -3.97
N GLY A 16 0.02 -10.44 -4.49
CA GLY A 16 0.68 -10.99 -5.68
C GLY A 16 1.29 -12.37 -5.42
N ILE A 17 1.88 -12.58 -4.25
CA ILE A 17 2.38 -13.87 -3.78
C ILE A 17 1.22 -14.89 -3.67
N ALA A 18 0.10 -14.50 -3.05
CA ALA A 18 -1.08 -15.36 -2.90
C ALA A 18 -1.64 -15.78 -4.27
N VAL A 19 -1.75 -14.85 -5.23
CA VAL A 19 -2.19 -15.15 -6.60
C VAL A 19 -1.24 -16.12 -7.31
N ALA A 20 0.08 -15.95 -7.15
CA ALA A 20 1.06 -16.86 -7.73
C ALA A 20 0.97 -18.28 -7.16
N ILE A 21 0.78 -18.40 -5.85
CA ILE A 21 0.57 -19.70 -5.18
C ILE A 21 -0.69 -20.38 -5.71
N GLU A 22 -1.81 -19.66 -5.77
CA GLU A 22 -3.07 -20.23 -6.28
C GLU A 22 -2.97 -20.56 -7.79
N ALA A 23 -2.23 -19.76 -8.58
CA ALA A 23 -1.92 -20.09 -9.97
C ALA A 23 -1.15 -21.42 -10.06
N GLN A 24 -0.11 -21.59 -9.24
CA GLN A 24 0.68 -22.83 -9.20
C GLN A 24 -0.16 -24.05 -8.76
N LYS A 25 -1.00 -23.91 -7.71
CA LYS A 25 -1.96 -24.95 -7.28
C LYS A 25 -2.91 -25.36 -8.41
N ASN A 26 -3.27 -24.44 -9.29
CA ASN A 26 -4.14 -24.68 -10.44
C ASN A 26 -3.41 -25.09 -11.73
N GLY A 27 -2.09 -25.34 -11.69
CA GLY A 27 -1.29 -25.74 -12.83
C GLY A 27 -1.12 -24.65 -13.91
N LEU A 28 -1.22 -23.38 -13.51
CA LEU A 28 -1.02 -22.24 -14.39
C LEU A 28 0.45 -21.76 -14.32
N SER A 29 1.09 -21.61 -15.46
CA SER A 29 2.41 -20.99 -15.55
C SER A 29 2.31 -19.51 -15.19
N HIS A 30 3.19 -19.05 -14.28
CA HIS A 30 3.13 -17.67 -13.77
C HIS A 30 4.48 -16.98 -13.74
N LEU A 31 4.45 -15.65 -13.68
CA LEU A 31 5.56 -14.76 -13.41
C LEU A 31 5.07 -13.59 -12.55
N ILE A 32 5.77 -13.27 -11.48
CA ILE A 32 5.58 -12.03 -10.74
C ILE A 32 6.62 -11.01 -11.21
N VAL A 33 6.21 -9.77 -11.46
CA VAL A 33 7.09 -8.66 -11.80
C VAL A 33 6.94 -7.57 -10.72
N GLU A 34 8.05 -7.28 -10.02
CA GLU A 34 8.08 -6.37 -8.88
C GLU A 34 9.04 -5.21 -9.12
N LYS A 35 8.58 -3.97 -8.91
CA LYS A 35 9.38 -2.76 -9.11
C LYS A 35 10.53 -2.58 -8.13
N GLY A 36 10.42 -3.18 -6.95
CA GLY A 36 11.38 -3.07 -5.87
C GLY A 36 11.80 -4.41 -5.28
N ALA A 37 11.96 -4.46 -3.97
CA ALA A 37 12.26 -5.67 -3.22
C ALA A 37 10.99 -6.51 -2.99
N LEU A 38 11.18 -7.76 -2.55
CA LEU A 38 10.07 -8.59 -2.09
C LEU A 38 9.25 -7.86 -1.03
N VAL A 39 7.91 -7.91 -1.14
CA VAL A 39 6.95 -7.18 -0.28
C VAL A 39 7.36 -5.73 -0.05
N ASN A 40 7.68 -5.03 -1.12
CA ASN A 40 8.29 -3.70 -1.12
C ASN A 40 7.53 -2.67 -0.27
N SER A 41 6.21 -2.72 -0.21
CA SER A 41 5.41 -1.84 0.65
C SER A 41 5.72 -2.10 2.13
N ILE A 42 5.79 -3.37 2.56
CA ILE A 42 6.13 -3.74 3.94
C ILE A 42 7.57 -3.33 4.26
N TYR A 43 8.49 -3.50 3.29
CA TYR A 43 9.88 -3.04 3.45
C TYR A 43 9.99 -1.54 3.74
N HIS A 44 9.07 -0.73 3.20
CA HIS A 44 9.03 0.72 3.40
C HIS A 44 8.17 1.16 4.60
N PHE A 45 7.51 0.26 5.29
CA PHE A 45 6.81 0.59 6.55
C PHE A 45 7.81 1.03 7.63
N PRO A 46 7.37 1.80 8.65
CA PRO A 46 8.21 2.16 9.78
C PRO A 46 8.87 0.94 10.43
N LYS A 47 10.14 1.06 10.83
CA LYS A 47 10.91 -0.05 11.42
C LYS A 47 10.20 -0.72 12.58
N ASN A 48 9.57 0.07 13.45
CA ASN A 48 8.90 -0.41 14.66
C ASN A 48 7.41 -0.70 14.47
N MET A 49 6.94 -0.75 13.21
CA MET A 49 5.53 -1.00 12.91
C MET A 49 5.10 -2.39 13.38
N THR A 50 3.99 -2.42 14.12
CA THR A 50 3.27 -3.63 14.50
C THR A 50 2.01 -3.76 13.64
N PHE A 51 1.77 -4.93 13.07
CA PHE A 51 0.55 -5.18 12.30
C PHE A 51 -0.71 -5.06 13.17
N PHE A 52 -1.83 -4.76 12.53
CA PHE A 52 -3.13 -4.75 13.23
C PHE A 52 -3.63 -6.17 13.50
N SER A 53 -3.43 -7.06 12.54
CA SER A 53 -3.87 -8.44 12.58
C SER A 53 -2.86 -9.36 13.27
N THR A 54 -3.35 -10.47 13.80
CA THR A 54 -2.49 -11.53 14.36
C THR A 54 -1.70 -12.23 13.26
N SER A 55 -0.64 -12.93 13.64
CA SER A 55 0.23 -13.65 12.68
C SER A 55 -0.56 -14.68 11.88
N GLU A 56 -1.46 -15.44 12.52
CA GLU A 56 -2.27 -16.46 11.86
C GLU A 56 -3.17 -15.89 10.77
N LYS A 57 -3.72 -14.68 10.98
CA LYS A 57 -4.56 -14.01 9.98
C LYS A 57 -3.77 -13.50 8.76
N LEU A 58 -2.46 -13.37 8.91
CA LEU A 58 -1.57 -12.93 7.84
C LEU A 58 -0.93 -14.08 7.06
N GLU A 59 -1.23 -15.33 7.44
CA GLU A 59 -0.71 -16.52 6.79
C GLU A 59 -1.19 -16.67 5.34
N ILE A 60 -0.28 -17.07 4.48
CA ILE A 60 -0.56 -17.39 3.08
C ILE A 60 0.15 -18.66 2.63
N GLY A 61 -0.46 -19.39 1.69
CA GLY A 61 0.18 -20.54 1.04
C GLY A 61 0.47 -21.71 1.97
N ASP A 62 -0.33 -21.91 3.00
CA ASP A 62 -0.15 -23.02 3.96
C ASP A 62 1.25 -23.01 4.62
N VAL A 63 1.77 -21.79 4.88
CA VAL A 63 3.03 -21.57 5.61
C VAL A 63 2.71 -20.89 6.93
N PRO A 64 3.01 -21.52 8.08
CA PRO A 64 2.79 -20.91 9.39
C PRO A 64 3.58 -19.62 9.59
N PHE A 65 2.93 -18.57 10.08
CA PHE A 65 3.59 -17.34 10.47
C PHE A 65 3.84 -17.33 11.99
N ILE A 66 4.99 -17.84 12.38
CA ILE A 66 5.40 -17.88 13.77
C ILE A 66 5.93 -16.51 14.17
N SER A 67 5.34 -15.89 15.19
CA SER A 67 5.77 -14.61 15.77
C SER A 67 5.96 -14.77 17.27
N HIS A 68 6.84 -13.96 17.87
CA HIS A 68 7.01 -13.89 19.32
C HIS A 68 5.83 -13.22 20.03
N PHE A 69 5.06 -12.41 19.28
CA PHE A 69 3.94 -11.64 19.80
C PHE A 69 2.67 -12.00 19.03
N GLU A 70 1.51 -11.81 19.65
CA GLU A 70 0.22 -11.99 18.99
C GLU A 70 0.14 -11.21 17.67
N LYS A 71 0.66 -10.00 17.66
CA LYS A 71 0.71 -9.13 16.48
C LYS A 71 2.15 -8.99 16.00
N PRO A 72 2.48 -9.49 14.80
CA PRO A 72 3.84 -9.49 14.31
C PRO A 72 4.34 -8.09 14.00
N LYS A 73 5.65 -7.93 14.05
CA LYS A 73 6.34 -6.72 13.62
C LYS A 73 6.74 -6.79 12.15
N ARG A 74 7.10 -5.63 11.60
CA ARG A 74 7.56 -5.50 10.20
C ARG A 74 8.65 -6.50 9.82
N ASP A 75 9.70 -6.64 10.64
CA ASP A 75 10.85 -7.49 10.30
C ASP A 75 10.49 -8.99 10.33
N GLU A 76 9.58 -9.41 11.22
CA GLU A 76 9.04 -10.78 11.23
C GLU A 76 8.24 -11.05 9.94
N ALA A 77 7.45 -10.07 9.46
CA ALA A 77 6.71 -10.21 8.22
C ALA A 77 7.62 -10.26 6.98
N LEU A 78 8.71 -9.49 6.95
CA LEU A 78 9.70 -9.58 5.85
C LEU A 78 10.29 -10.99 5.73
N GLU A 79 10.72 -11.57 6.87
CA GLU A 79 11.25 -12.92 6.90
C GLU A 79 10.20 -13.98 6.59
N TYR A 80 8.96 -13.79 7.07
CA TYR A 80 7.84 -14.67 6.78
C TYR A 80 7.58 -14.77 5.27
N TYR A 81 7.36 -13.63 4.58
CA TYR A 81 7.09 -13.64 3.14
C TYR A 81 8.26 -14.15 2.31
N ARG A 82 9.51 -13.92 2.74
CA ARG A 82 10.68 -14.54 2.13
C ARG A 82 10.58 -16.07 2.17
N ARG A 83 10.25 -16.65 3.33
CA ARG A 83 10.08 -18.11 3.48
C ARG A 83 8.92 -18.67 2.67
N VAL A 84 7.82 -17.90 2.55
CA VAL A 84 6.70 -18.30 1.68
C VAL A 84 7.15 -18.42 0.23
N VAL A 85 7.89 -17.42 -0.27
CA VAL A 85 8.42 -17.43 -1.65
C VAL A 85 9.36 -18.61 -1.85
N ASP A 86 10.28 -18.88 -0.91
CA ASP A 86 11.21 -20.00 -0.98
C ASP A 86 10.47 -21.35 -0.99
N LYS A 87 9.50 -21.55 -0.07
CA LYS A 87 8.73 -22.80 0.01
C LYS A 87 8.00 -23.12 -1.29
N TRP A 88 7.41 -22.10 -1.91
CA TRP A 88 6.67 -22.28 -3.15
C TRP A 88 7.51 -22.15 -4.41
N ASN A 89 8.81 -21.82 -4.27
CA ASN A 89 9.75 -21.59 -5.39
C ASN A 89 9.14 -20.68 -6.45
N LEU A 90 8.60 -19.52 -6.03
CA LEU A 90 7.89 -18.62 -6.90
C LEU A 90 8.83 -17.90 -7.87
N ASN A 91 8.42 -17.81 -9.12
CA ASN A 91 9.16 -17.09 -10.17
C ASN A 91 8.90 -15.59 -10.08
N ILE A 92 9.88 -14.80 -9.62
CA ILE A 92 9.78 -13.36 -9.41
C ILE A 92 10.92 -12.63 -10.10
N GLN A 93 10.59 -11.59 -10.87
CA GLN A 93 11.54 -10.61 -11.40
C GLN A 93 11.51 -9.37 -10.50
N TYR A 94 12.57 -9.18 -9.70
CA TYR A 94 12.74 -8.03 -8.82
C TYR A 94 13.36 -6.84 -9.55
N TYR A 95 13.13 -5.63 -9.00
CA TYR A 95 13.63 -4.36 -9.53
C TYR A 95 13.29 -4.15 -11.01
N GLU A 96 12.11 -4.63 -11.39
CA GLU A 96 11.58 -4.59 -12.74
C GLU A 96 10.19 -3.92 -12.74
N GLU A 97 10.16 -2.63 -13.05
CA GLU A 97 8.93 -1.84 -13.01
C GLU A 97 8.14 -1.99 -14.31
N VAL A 98 6.89 -2.45 -14.22
CA VAL A 98 5.95 -2.46 -15.35
C VAL A 98 5.56 -1.03 -15.68
N LYS A 99 5.81 -0.63 -16.93
CA LYS A 99 5.52 0.71 -17.45
C LYS A 99 4.25 0.77 -18.30
N ASN A 100 3.90 -0.34 -18.91
CA ASN A 100 2.70 -0.44 -19.74
C ASN A 100 2.22 -1.88 -19.85
N VAL A 101 0.91 -2.04 -20.07
CA VAL A 101 0.26 -3.31 -20.37
C VAL A 101 -0.69 -3.05 -21.54
N THR A 102 -0.50 -3.76 -22.65
CA THR A 102 -1.36 -3.68 -23.83
C THR A 102 -1.81 -5.07 -24.23
N LYS A 103 -2.93 -5.16 -24.91
CA LYS A 103 -3.46 -6.41 -25.46
C LYS A 103 -3.77 -6.23 -26.95
N PRO A 104 -2.74 -6.30 -27.83
CA PRO A 104 -2.93 -6.08 -29.26
C PRO A 104 -3.87 -7.11 -29.92
N GLU A 105 -3.88 -8.33 -29.41
CA GLU A 105 -4.74 -9.44 -29.86
C GLU A 105 -5.21 -10.19 -28.61
N ASP A 106 -5.02 -11.51 -28.54
CA ASP A 106 -5.41 -12.33 -27.40
C ASP A 106 -4.34 -12.46 -26.30
N ILE A 107 -3.15 -11.94 -26.55
CA ILE A 107 -1.99 -12.02 -25.65
C ILE A 107 -1.62 -10.62 -25.14
N PHE A 108 -1.49 -10.49 -23.84
CA PHE A 108 -0.98 -9.26 -23.25
C PHE A 108 0.53 -9.11 -23.51
N ALA A 109 0.92 -7.89 -23.87
CA ALA A 109 2.30 -7.44 -23.92
C ALA A 109 2.57 -6.54 -22.70
N ILE A 110 3.45 -6.97 -21.82
CA ILE A 110 3.79 -6.29 -20.57
C ILE A 110 5.17 -5.69 -20.69
N GLN A 111 5.22 -4.38 -20.87
CA GLN A 111 6.45 -3.63 -21.05
C GLN A 111 6.99 -3.12 -19.73
N THR A 112 8.24 -3.42 -19.45
CA THR A 112 9.01 -2.86 -18.35
C THR A 112 10.07 -1.90 -18.89
N LYS A 113 10.94 -1.39 -18.02
CA LYS A 113 12.05 -0.55 -18.45
C LYS A 113 13.09 -1.34 -19.26
N ARG A 114 13.27 -2.64 -19.00
CA ARG A 114 14.34 -3.48 -19.55
C ARG A 114 13.84 -4.63 -20.43
N ASN A 115 12.61 -5.10 -20.20
CA ASN A 115 12.10 -6.33 -20.79
C ASN A 115 10.69 -6.15 -21.37
N LEU A 116 10.32 -7.07 -22.26
CA LEU A 116 8.96 -7.27 -22.74
C LEU A 116 8.53 -8.70 -22.42
N PHE A 117 7.48 -8.85 -21.61
CA PHE A 117 6.89 -10.14 -21.26
C PHE A 117 5.56 -10.34 -21.97
N GLN A 118 5.16 -11.60 -22.12
CA GLN A 118 3.88 -11.98 -22.73
C GLN A 118 3.09 -12.88 -21.78
N ALA A 119 1.80 -12.65 -21.67
CA ALA A 119 0.90 -13.46 -20.85
C ALA A 119 -0.53 -13.49 -21.43
N LYS A 120 -1.26 -14.58 -21.17
CA LYS A 120 -2.69 -14.70 -21.53
C LYS A 120 -3.57 -13.87 -20.58
N ASN A 121 -3.15 -13.73 -19.33
CA ASN A 121 -3.85 -12.98 -18.30
C ASN A 121 -2.87 -12.13 -17.50
N VAL A 122 -3.35 -10.99 -16.98
CA VAL A 122 -2.57 -10.10 -16.13
C VAL A 122 -3.36 -9.80 -14.84
N VAL A 123 -2.66 -9.84 -13.70
CA VAL A 123 -3.24 -9.48 -12.39
C VAL A 123 -2.50 -8.27 -11.84
N ILE A 124 -3.22 -7.19 -11.57
CA ILE A 124 -2.68 -5.97 -10.96
C ILE A 124 -2.80 -6.09 -9.44
N ALA A 125 -1.68 -6.28 -8.77
CA ALA A 125 -1.56 -6.39 -7.30
C ALA A 125 -0.62 -5.32 -6.72
N THR A 126 -0.65 -4.11 -7.30
CA THR A 126 0.29 -3.02 -7.02
C THR A 126 0.11 -2.34 -5.68
N GLY A 127 -1.05 -2.53 -5.04
CA GLY A 127 -1.39 -1.84 -3.80
C GLY A 127 -1.59 -0.33 -3.95
N PHE A 128 -1.43 0.41 -2.83
CA PHE A 128 -1.59 1.87 -2.81
C PHE A 128 -0.41 2.60 -2.16
N TYR A 129 0.45 1.93 -1.41
CA TYR A 129 1.47 2.57 -0.57
C TYR A 129 2.56 3.33 -1.35
N GLY A 130 2.67 3.09 -2.63
CA GLY A 130 3.66 3.76 -3.50
C GLY A 130 3.30 5.20 -3.90
N GLN A 131 2.09 5.68 -3.64
CA GLN A 131 1.59 7.01 -4.02
C GLN A 131 1.01 7.72 -2.79
N PRO A 132 1.76 8.65 -2.17
CA PRO A 132 1.27 9.44 -1.05
C PRO A 132 0.31 10.53 -1.54
N ASN A 133 -0.73 10.79 -0.75
CA ASN A 133 -1.55 11.98 -0.93
C ASN A 133 -0.69 13.23 -0.73
N LYS A 134 -1.04 14.32 -1.43
CA LYS A 134 -0.36 15.60 -1.39
C LYS A 134 -1.16 16.62 -0.61
N LEU A 135 -0.46 17.51 0.09
CA LEU A 135 -1.05 18.68 0.73
C LEU A 135 -1.49 19.73 -0.29
N ASN A 136 -0.80 19.77 -1.45
CA ASN A 136 -1.01 20.74 -2.53
C ASN A 136 -0.88 22.20 -2.05
N VAL A 137 0.10 22.46 -1.20
CA VAL A 137 0.40 23.78 -0.66
C VAL A 137 1.79 24.25 -1.07
N PRO A 138 2.05 25.58 -1.14
CA PRO A 138 3.39 26.10 -1.38
C PRO A 138 4.40 25.55 -0.37
N GLY A 139 5.57 25.12 -0.86
CA GLY A 139 6.65 24.58 -0.05
C GLY A 139 6.54 23.08 0.29
N GLU A 140 5.55 22.36 -0.22
CA GLU A 140 5.46 20.91 -0.04
C GLU A 140 6.65 20.15 -0.68
N GLU A 141 7.28 20.74 -1.70
CA GLU A 141 8.46 20.19 -2.39
C GLU A 141 9.77 20.35 -1.61
N LEU A 142 9.77 21.11 -0.50
CA LEU A 142 10.96 21.31 0.32
C LEU A 142 11.48 19.98 0.87
N SER A 143 12.82 19.84 0.87
CA SER A 143 13.49 18.61 1.29
C SER A 143 13.23 18.19 2.74
N LYS A 144 12.71 19.08 3.59
CA LYS A 144 12.27 18.78 4.96
C LYS A 144 10.90 18.08 5.04
N VAL A 145 10.10 18.11 3.96
CA VAL A 145 8.78 17.45 3.92
C VAL A 145 8.94 15.98 3.58
N ARG A 146 8.32 15.13 4.34
CA ARG A 146 8.37 13.68 4.21
C ARG A 146 6.94 13.11 4.15
N HIS A 147 6.72 12.22 3.20
CA HIS A 147 5.47 11.44 3.10
C HIS A 147 5.64 10.01 3.62
N TYR A 148 6.84 9.62 3.96
CA TYR A 148 7.20 8.32 4.52
C TYR A 148 8.05 8.50 5.77
N PHE A 149 7.85 7.63 6.74
CA PHE A 149 8.64 7.58 7.96
C PHE A 149 9.34 6.24 8.07
N LYS A 150 10.61 6.27 8.46
CA LYS A 150 11.39 5.05 8.64
C LYS A 150 11.65 4.76 10.10
N GLU A 151 12.21 5.70 10.84
CA GLU A 151 12.59 5.59 12.24
C GLU A 151 12.79 6.98 12.85
N ALA A 152 12.64 7.09 14.18
CA ALA A 152 12.69 8.37 14.87
C ALA A 152 14.09 8.87 15.21
N HIS A 153 15.11 8.00 15.22
CA HIS A 153 16.46 8.37 15.68
C HIS A 153 17.06 9.62 15.03
N PRO A 154 16.93 9.86 13.72
CA PRO A 154 17.47 11.06 13.07
C PRO A 154 16.84 12.39 13.50
N TYR A 155 15.73 12.34 14.24
CA TYR A 155 14.91 13.52 14.60
C TYR A 155 14.98 13.88 16.08
N ILE A 156 15.91 13.30 16.84
CA ILE A 156 16.13 13.62 18.25
C ILE A 156 16.46 15.12 18.40
N GLY A 157 15.74 15.80 19.31
CA GLY A 157 15.92 17.24 19.58
C GLY A 157 15.41 18.16 18.49
N GLN A 158 14.75 17.66 17.44
CA GLN A 158 14.21 18.47 16.36
C GLN A 158 12.75 18.86 16.63
N LYS A 159 12.33 20.00 16.06
CA LYS A 159 10.93 20.44 16.03
C LYS A 159 10.23 19.81 14.84
N ILE A 160 9.25 18.96 15.10
CA ILE A 160 8.58 18.15 14.08
C ILE A 160 7.09 18.52 13.99
N ALA A 161 6.66 18.82 12.77
CA ALA A 161 5.25 18.94 12.44
C ALA A 161 4.74 17.62 11.81
N VAL A 162 3.69 17.02 12.38
CA VAL A 162 3.02 15.83 11.83
C VAL A 162 1.64 16.24 11.37
N VAL A 163 1.36 16.11 10.08
CA VAL A 163 0.05 16.43 9.49
C VAL A 163 -0.77 15.16 9.34
N GLY A 164 -1.95 15.13 9.95
CA GLY A 164 -2.88 14.00 9.94
C GLY A 164 -3.23 13.47 11.34
N ALA A 165 -4.27 12.64 11.44
CA ALA A 165 -4.81 12.11 12.71
C ALA A 165 -5.14 10.61 12.66
N ALA A 166 -4.77 9.90 11.57
CA ALA A 166 -4.99 8.46 11.43
C ALA A 166 -3.80 7.64 11.99
N ASN A 167 -3.83 6.32 11.81
CA ASN A 167 -2.85 5.39 12.38
C ASN A 167 -1.39 5.78 12.12
N SER A 168 -1.03 6.17 10.90
CA SER A 168 0.37 6.53 10.60
C SER A 168 0.80 7.79 11.32
N ALA A 169 -0.02 8.85 11.31
CA ALA A 169 0.29 10.12 11.95
C ALA A 169 0.45 9.96 13.47
N THR A 170 -0.50 9.30 14.13
CA THR A 170 -0.51 9.11 15.59
C THR A 170 0.63 8.22 16.06
N GLN A 171 0.91 7.13 15.36
CA GLN A 171 2.02 6.24 15.69
C GLN A 171 3.37 6.94 15.55
N ILE A 172 3.55 7.69 14.45
CA ILE A 172 4.80 8.43 14.18
C ILE A 172 4.99 9.56 15.22
N ALA A 173 3.92 10.30 15.53
CA ALA A 173 3.97 11.36 16.54
C ALA A 173 4.44 10.82 17.91
N LEU A 174 3.89 9.69 18.36
CA LEU A 174 4.31 9.03 19.59
C LEU A 174 5.76 8.52 19.50
N GLU A 175 6.16 7.89 18.40
CA GLU A 175 7.52 7.37 18.25
C GLU A 175 8.55 8.51 18.27
N LEU A 176 8.28 9.63 17.62
CA LEU A 176 9.11 10.83 17.64
C LEU A 176 9.20 11.44 19.02
N TYR A 177 8.06 11.63 19.69
CA TYR A 177 7.98 12.15 21.07
C TYR A 177 8.81 11.30 22.03
N TYR A 178 8.63 9.97 22.03
CA TYR A 178 9.39 9.09 22.93
C TYR A 178 10.91 9.05 22.64
N LYS A 179 11.33 9.54 21.48
CA LYS A 179 12.75 9.71 21.14
C LYS A 179 13.28 11.12 21.38
N GLY A 180 12.45 12.00 21.97
CA GLY A 180 12.87 13.34 22.40
C GLY A 180 12.78 14.41 21.30
N ALA A 181 11.93 14.23 20.29
CA ALA A 181 11.55 15.31 19.40
C ALA A 181 10.46 16.20 20.02
N ASP A 182 10.45 17.49 19.69
CA ASP A 182 9.34 18.42 19.98
C ASP A 182 8.28 18.29 18.89
N VAL A 183 7.16 17.65 19.21
CA VAL A 183 6.15 17.26 18.22
C VAL A 183 4.92 18.15 18.30
N SER A 184 4.51 18.66 17.12
CA SER A 184 3.24 19.34 16.90
C SER A 184 2.42 18.58 15.86
N MET A 185 1.15 18.28 16.15
CA MET A 185 0.22 17.67 15.20
C MET A 185 -0.71 18.71 14.61
N ILE A 186 -0.91 18.65 13.29
CA ILE A 186 -1.86 19.47 12.54
C ILE A 186 -2.98 18.56 12.05
N ILE A 187 -4.18 18.77 12.53
CA ILE A 187 -5.32 17.87 12.41
C ILE A 187 -6.51 18.64 11.83
N ARG A 188 -6.97 18.24 10.64
CA ARG A 188 -8.09 18.88 9.98
C ARG A 188 -9.41 18.70 10.75
N ASP A 189 -9.59 17.53 11.35
CA ASP A 189 -10.80 17.18 12.08
C ASP A 189 -10.75 17.73 13.53
N ASP A 190 -11.85 17.63 14.25
CA ASP A 190 -11.99 18.10 15.64
C ASP A 190 -11.43 17.09 16.68
N LYS A 191 -11.01 15.91 16.24
CA LYS A 191 -10.52 14.82 17.09
C LYS A 191 -9.52 13.90 16.41
N ILE A 192 -8.87 13.04 17.19
CA ILE A 192 -8.09 11.91 16.69
C ILE A 192 -9.04 10.90 16.01
N GLY A 193 -8.63 10.38 14.85
CA GLY A 193 -9.44 9.48 14.03
C GLY A 193 -9.93 8.25 14.79
N ASP A 194 -11.19 7.87 14.58
CA ASP A 194 -11.79 6.71 15.27
C ASP A 194 -11.20 5.37 14.82
N SER A 195 -10.58 5.30 13.65
CA SER A 195 -9.91 4.12 13.11
C SER A 195 -8.49 3.90 13.67
N VAL A 196 -8.02 4.78 14.55
CA VAL A 196 -6.70 4.61 15.19
C VAL A 196 -6.72 3.38 16.09
N LYS A 197 -5.66 2.57 16.00
CA LYS A 197 -5.49 1.31 16.75
C LYS A 197 -5.79 1.54 18.25
N TYR A 198 -6.61 0.66 18.84
CA TYR A 198 -7.10 0.79 20.21
C TYR A 198 -5.99 0.89 21.27
N TRP A 199 -4.79 0.40 20.99
CA TRP A 199 -3.64 0.54 21.90
C TRP A 199 -2.79 1.80 21.66
N ILE A 200 -3.04 2.52 20.54
CA ILE A 200 -2.36 3.78 20.21
C ILE A 200 -3.22 4.97 20.64
N LYS A 201 -4.53 4.91 20.37
CA LYS A 201 -5.45 6.04 20.57
C LYS A 201 -5.40 6.61 22.00
N PRO A 202 -5.52 5.83 23.08
CA PRO A 202 -5.44 6.37 24.43
C PRO A 202 -4.09 7.04 24.73
N ASN A 203 -3.01 6.50 24.19
CA ASN A 203 -1.68 7.03 24.44
C ASN A 203 -1.47 8.39 23.77
N ILE A 204 -1.87 8.56 22.52
CA ILE A 204 -1.73 9.85 21.84
C ILE A 204 -2.65 10.91 22.45
N GLU A 205 -3.89 10.55 22.84
CA GLU A 205 -4.83 11.45 23.49
C GLU A 205 -4.28 11.93 24.84
N ASN A 206 -3.74 11.04 25.68
CA ASN A 206 -3.09 11.41 26.93
C ASN A 206 -1.89 12.36 26.73
N ARG A 207 -1.03 12.10 25.71
CA ARG A 207 0.11 13.00 25.42
C ARG A 207 -0.33 14.38 24.96
N ILE A 208 -1.45 14.47 24.29
CA ILE A 208 -2.04 15.76 23.87
C ILE A 208 -2.64 16.47 25.07
N GLU A 209 -3.41 15.78 25.90
CA GLU A 209 -4.05 16.35 27.13
C GLU A 209 -3.01 16.88 28.12
N GLU A 210 -1.90 16.18 28.30
CA GLU A 210 -0.79 16.61 29.14
C GLU A 210 0.04 17.78 28.51
N GLY A 211 -0.24 18.16 27.29
CA GLY A 211 0.54 19.17 26.55
C GLY A 211 1.94 18.71 26.13
N ALA A 212 2.24 17.41 26.24
CA ALA A 212 3.52 16.82 25.84
C ALA A 212 3.66 16.72 24.31
N ILE A 213 2.55 16.58 23.60
CA ILE A 213 2.44 16.74 22.13
C ILE A 213 1.41 17.84 21.89
N LYS A 214 1.81 18.90 21.19
CA LYS A 214 0.89 19.98 20.82
C LYS A 214 -0.01 19.51 19.68
N ALA A 215 -1.32 19.73 19.77
CA ALA A 215 -2.26 19.39 18.72
C ALA A 215 -3.12 20.59 18.32
N TYR A 216 -3.14 20.88 17.03
CA TYR A 216 -3.96 21.92 16.43
C TYR A 216 -5.11 21.23 15.67
N PHE A 217 -6.27 21.15 16.32
CA PHE A 217 -7.50 20.60 15.75
C PHE A 217 -8.22 21.63 14.88
N ASN A 218 -9.05 21.20 13.94
CA ASN A 218 -9.70 22.07 12.95
C ASN A 218 -8.68 22.98 12.23
N ALA A 219 -7.51 22.44 11.93
CA ALA A 219 -6.39 23.19 11.38
C ALA A 219 -5.92 22.59 10.05
N GLU A 220 -5.61 23.47 9.10
CA GLU A 220 -5.09 23.10 7.78
C GLU A 220 -3.77 23.79 7.49
N VAL A 221 -2.87 23.09 6.82
CA VAL A 221 -1.61 23.66 6.36
C VAL A 221 -1.88 24.61 5.20
N LYS A 222 -1.36 25.83 5.27
CA LYS A 222 -1.49 26.85 4.23
C LYS A 222 -0.22 27.00 3.40
N GLU A 223 0.93 27.01 4.07
CA GLU A 223 2.25 27.19 3.43
C GLU A 223 3.34 26.54 4.29
N ILE A 224 4.33 25.93 3.65
CA ILE A 224 5.53 25.40 4.31
C ILE A 224 6.73 26.23 3.90
N LYS A 225 7.43 26.80 4.87
CA LYS A 225 8.66 27.61 4.71
C LYS A 225 9.88 26.85 5.17
N ARG A 226 11.07 27.37 4.92
CA ARG A 226 12.34 26.72 5.25
C ARG A 226 12.41 26.28 6.72
N ASN A 227 12.04 27.14 7.67
CA ASN A 227 12.17 26.90 9.11
C ASN A 227 10.82 26.94 9.87
N SER A 228 9.72 27.07 9.17
CA SER A 228 8.38 27.16 9.76
C SER A 228 7.33 26.64 8.80
N MET A 229 6.10 26.60 9.27
CA MET A 229 4.89 26.44 8.44
C MET A 229 3.81 27.42 8.94
N ILE A 230 2.92 27.78 8.04
CA ILE A 230 1.72 28.55 8.36
C ILE A 230 0.54 27.57 8.31
N ILE A 231 -0.21 27.53 9.37
CA ILE A 231 -1.49 26.82 9.46
C ILE A 231 -2.63 27.82 9.59
N ASN A 232 -3.81 27.45 9.10
CA ASN A 232 -5.05 28.16 9.38
C ASN A 232 -5.84 27.35 10.41
N GLN A 233 -6.20 27.97 11.53
CA GLN A 233 -7.07 27.39 12.56
C GLN A 233 -8.14 28.43 12.93
N HIS A 234 -9.42 28.09 12.76
CA HIS A 234 -10.55 29.00 13.03
C HIS A 234 -10.41 30.40 12.37
N GLU A 235 -9.99 30.42 11.11
CA GLU A 235 -9.71 31.63 10.32
C GLU A 235 -8.50 32.47 10.78
N GLU A 236 -7.77 32.02 11.78
CA GLU A 236 -6.52 32.65 12.25
C GLU A 236 -5.30 31.94 11.67
N GLU A 237 -4.33 32.73 11.21
CA GLU A 237 -3.04 32.21 10.75
C GLU A 237 -2.07 32.06 11.93
N ILE A 238 -1.55 30.85 12.12
CA ILE A 238 -0.57 30.54 13.13
C ILE A 238 0.74 30.12 12.45
N THR A 239 1.84 30.71 12.85
CA THR A 239 3.18 30.32 12.38
C THR A 239 3.80 29.34 13.38
N LEU A 240 4.13 28.13 12.90
CA LEU A 240 4.77 27.08 13.67
C LEU A 240 6.20 26.87 13.19
N GLU A 241 7.17 27.03 14.08
CA GLU A 241 8.58 26.66 13.81
C GLU A 241 8.68 25.13 13.65
N ASN A 242 9.40 24.67 12.65
CA ASN A 242 9.69 23.25 12.45
C ASN A 242 10.93 23.01 11.59
N ASP A 243 11.66 21.95 11.94
CA ASP A 243 12.80 21.45 11.20
C ASP A 243 12.40 20.44 10.13
N PHE A 244 11.37 19.63 10.42
CA PHE A 244 10.80 18.63 9.50
C PHE A 244 9.29 18.63 9.55
N VAL A 245 8.69 18.19 8.43
CA VAL A 245 7.24 18.00 8.29
C VAL A 245 6.98 16.58 7.81
N PHE A 246 6.15 15.84 8.53
CA PHE A 246 5.64 14.54 8.10
C PHE A 246 4.18 14.69 7.65
N ALA A 247 3.95 14.66 6.33
CA ALA A 247 2.60 14.67 5.74
C ALA A 247 2.03 13.25 5.71
N MET A 248 1.41 12.84 6.83
CA MET A 248 0.85 11.49 7.05
C MET A 248 -0.65 11.45 6.75
N ILE A 249 -1.02 11.92 5.56
CA ILE A 249 -2.41 12.13 5.11
C ILE A 249 -2.93 11.00 4.21
N GLY A 250 -2.30 9.84 4.28
CA GLY A 250 -2.71 8.64 3.55
C GLY A 250 -2.06 8.47 2.18
N TYR A 251 -2.52 7.45 1.49
CA TYR A 251 -1.98 6.98 0.21
C TYR A 251 -3.13 6.60 -0.72
N HIS A 252 -2.84 6.46 -2.02
CA HIS A 252 -3.80 6.02 -3.02
C HIS A 252 -3.14 5.09 -4.06
N PRO A 253 -3.91 4.29 -4.82
CA PRO A 253 -3.40 3.54 -5.98
C PRO A 253 -2.75 4.47 -7.01
N ASP A 254 -1.86 3.91 -7.83
CA ASP A 254 -1.30 4.65 -8.97
C ASP A 254 -2.35 4.75 -10.09
N TYR A 255 -3.22 5.76 -10.01
CA TYR A 255 -4.28 5.98 -10.99
C TYR A 255 -3.74 6.31 -12.37
N ASN A 256 -2.56 6.95 -12.47
CA ASN A 256 -1.93 7.20 -13.77
C ASN A 256 -1.58 5.88 -14.47
N PHE A 257 -1.05 4.93 -13.70
CA PHE A 257 -0.78 3.59 -14.22
C PHE A 257 -2.06 2.83 -14.54
N LEU A 258 -3.05 2.81 -13.65
CA LEU A 258 -4.33 2.12 -13.86
C LEU A 258 -5.04 2.64 -15.11
N ASN A 259 -5.18 3.95 -15.26
CA ASN A 259 -5.79 4.59 -16.43
C ASN A 259 -5.02 4.27 -17.72
N LYS A 260 -3.68 4.32 -17.66
CA LYS A 260 -2.83 4.03 -18.81
C LYS A 260 -3.00 2.61 -19.36
N ILE A 261 -3.25 1.64 -18.49
CA ILE A 261 -3.48 0.24 -18.87
C ILE A 261 -4.95 -0.09 -19.12
N GLY A 262 -5.84 0.92 -19.09
CA GLY A 262 -7.26 0.81 -19.39
C GLY A 262 -8.14 0.30 -18.24
N VAL A 263 -7.65 0.30 -16.99
CA VAL A 263 -8.49 0.03 -15.82
C VAL A 263 -9.29 1.28 -15.49
N ASN A 264 -10.60 1.24 -15.74
CA ASN A 264 -11.51 2.32 -15.40
C ASN A 264 -11.71 2.35 -13.88
N CYS A 265 -11.91 3.56 -13.35
CA CYS A 265 -12.31 3.77 -11.96
C CYS A 265 -13.67 4.46 -11.94
N ASP A 266 -14.52 4.09 -10.97
CA ASP A 266 -15.80 4.76 -10.76
C ASP A 266 -15.57 6.20 -10.32
N SER A 267 -16.55 7.07 -10.61
CA SER A 267 -16.58 8.46 -10.14
C SER A 267 -17.16 8.57 -8.73
N ASP A 268 -16.99 7.50 -7.90
CA ASP A 268 -17.36 7.53 -6.50
C ASP A 268 -16.31 8.34 -5.69
N ASP A 269 -16.59 8.63 -4.43
CA ASP A 269 -15.68 9.39 -3.54
C ASP A 269 -14.31 8.71 -3.34
N HIS A 270 -14.18 7.46 -3.79
CA HIS A 270 -13.01 6.63 -3.58
C HIS A 270 -12.23 6.29 -4.85
N ASP A 271 -12.67 6.74 -6.04
CA ASP A 271 -12.07 6.37 -7.33
C ASP A 271 -11.81 4.84 -7.40
N THR A 272 -12.85 4.05 -7.06
CA THR A 272 -12.73 2.60 -6.97
C THR A 272 -12.55 1.97 -8.35
N PRO A 273 -11.53 1.12 -8.60
CA PRO A 273 -11.41 0.39 -9.85
C PRO A 273 -12.67 -0.42 -10.17
N VAL A 274 -13.14 -0.35 -11.42
CA VAL A 274 -14.31 -1.10 -11.90
C VAL A 274 -13.90 -2.53 -12.24
N TYR A 275 -14.47 -3.49 -11.56
CA TYR A 275 -14.23 -4.91 -11.79
C TYR A 275 -15.45 -5.76 -11.38
N ASN A 276 -15.53 -6.96 -11.91
CA ASN A 276 -16.54 -7.94 -11.49
C ASN A 276 -16.19 -8.47 -10.08
N PRO A 277 -17.04 -8.32 -9.06
CA PRO A 277 -16.72 -8.72 -7.69
C PRO A 277 -16.59 -10.24 -7.50
N GLU A 278 -17.15 -11.06 -8.42
CA GLU A 278 -17.06 -12.52 -8.36
C GLU A 278 -15.73 -13.05 -8.91
N THR A 279 -15.22 -12.41 -9.99
CA THR A 279 -14.03 -12.87 -10.71
C THR A 279 -12.80 -11.97 -10.53
N HIS A 280 -12.99 -10.75 -10.08
CA HIS A 280 -12.00 -9.66 -10.05
C HIS A 280 -11.51 -9.22 -11.43
N GLU A 281 -12.19 -9.61 -12.50
CA GLU A 281 -11.89 -9.22 -13.87
C GLU A 281 -12.39 -7.79 -14.14
N THR A 282 -11.56 -6.98 -14.78
CA THR A 282 -11.93 -5.62 -15.21
C THR A 282 -12.81 -5.68 -16.48
N SER A 283 -13.12 -4.53 -17.07
CA SER A 283 -13.77 -4.48 -18.40
C SER A 283 -12.91 -5.05 -19.52
N ILE A 284 -11.61 -5.24 -19.30
CA ILE A 284 -10.67 -5.85 -20.25
C ILE A 284 -10.55 -7.33 -19.93
N VAL A 285 -11.04 -8.18 -20.83
CA VAL A 285 -10.99 -9.64 -20.68
C VAL A 285 -9.55 -10.12 -20.43
N GLY A 286 -9.34 -10.86 -19.34
CA GLY A 286 -8.04 -11.37 -18.91
C GLY A 286 -7.21 -10.39 -18.07
N LEU A 287 -7.71 -9.18 -17.81
CA LEU A 287 -7.08 -8.21 -16.89
C LEU A 287 -7.83 -8.18 -15.56
N TYR A 288 -7.14 -8.47 -14.48
CA TYR A 288 -7.69 -8.61 -13.13
C TYR A 288 -7.06 -7.61 -12.16
N VAL A 289 -7.77 -7.29 -11.08
CA VAL A 289 -7.26 -6.50 -9.95
C VAL A 289 -7.32 -7.32 -8.65
N ALA A 290 -6.30 -7.22 -7.78
CA ALA A 290 -6.21 -8.01 -6.56
C ALA A 290 -5.67 -7.22 -5.37
N GLY A 291 -6.24 -7.45 -4.19
CA GLY A 291 -5.80 -6.85 -2.93
C GLY A 291 -6.30 -5.43 -2.73
N VAL A 292 -5.52 -4.66 -2.01
CA VAL A 292 -5.92 -3.33 -1.54
C VAL A 292 -6.15 -2.30 -2.66
N VAL A 293 -5.60 -2.51 -3.84
CA VAL A 293 -5.87 -1.66 -5.02
C VAL A 293 -7.36 -1.67 -5.39
N CYS A 294 -8.08 -2.76 -5.11
CA CYS A 294 -9.52 -2.91 -5.37
C CYS A 294 -10.39 -1.93 -4.56
N GLY A 295 -9.87 -1.31 -3.51
CA GLY A 295 -10.59 -0.36 -2.68
C GLY A 295 -10.42 1.10 -3.09
N GLY A 296 -9.61 1.39 -4.10
CA GLY A 296 -9.33 2.77 -4.48
C GLY A 296 -8.73 3.57 -3.31
N LYS A 297 -9.24 4.77 -3.09
CA LYS A 297 -8.88 5.64 -1.95
C LYS A 297 -9.42 5.14 -0.60
N HIS A 298 -10.38 4.19 -0.60
CA HIS A 298 -10.88 3.57 0.64
C HIS A 298 -9.86 2.54 1.15
N THR A 299 -8.73 3.03 1.65
CA THR A 299 -7.57 2.21 2.04
C THR A 299 -7.80 1.31 3.26
N SER A 300 -8.92 1.49 3.97
CA SER A 300 -9.35 0.64 5.08
C SER A 300 -10.36 -0.46 4.70
N ARG A 301 -10.73 -0.57 3.41
CA ARG A 301 -11.68 -1.60 2.93
C ARG A 301 -11.05 -2.98 2.84
N PHE A 302 -9.83 -3.05 2.30
CA PHE A 302 -9.11 -4.29 2.08
C PHE A 302 -7.78 -4.30 2.83
N PHE A 303 -7.48 -5.45 3.44
CA PHE A 303 -6.24 -5.76 4.13
C PHE A 303 -5.71 -7.09 3.61
N ILE A 304 -4.58 -7.56 4.12
CA ILE A 304 -4.02 -8.85 3.73
C ILE A 304 -5.02 -9.96 4.02
N GLU A 305 -5.54 -10.01 5.25
CA GLU A 305 -6.39 -11.09 5.75
C GLU A 305 -7.76 -11.21 5.05
N ASN A 306 -8.38 -10.10 4.69
CA ASN A 306 -9.70 -10.14 4.04
C ASN A 306 -9.65 -10.13 2.51
N SER A 307 -8.44 -10.11 1.93
CA SER A 307 -8.24 -10.14 0.47
C SER A 307 -7.81 -11.51 -0.06
N MET A 308 -7.55 -12.50 0.80
CA MET A 308 -7.01 -13.79 0.37
C MET A 308 -7.90 -14.52 -0.63
N ASP A 309 -9.22 -14.32 -0.54
CA ASP A 309 -10.18 -14.93 -1.46
C ASP A 309 -10.06 -14.38 -2.90
N HIS A 310 -9.51 -13.17 -3.09
CA HIS A 310 -9.26 -12.60 -4.43
C HIS A 310 -8.38 -13.55 -5.27
N ALA A 311 -7.32 -14.10 -4.68
CA ALA A 311 -6.40 -15.00 -5.36
C ALA A 311 -7.09 -16.27 -5.89
N LYS A 312 -7.98 -16.86 -5.08
CA LYS A 312 -8.75 -18.05 -5.46
C LYS A 312 -9.75 -17.74 -6.57
N ARG A 313 -10.54 -16.66 -6.44
CA ARG A 313 -11.53 -16.23 -7.43
C ARG A 313 -10.89 -15.97 -8.79
N ILE A 314 -9.79 -15.20 -8.82
CA ILE A 314 -9.06 -14.88 -10.05
C ILE A 314 -8.56 -16.17 -10.73
N THR A 315 -7.86 -17.02 -10.00
CA THR A 315 -7.25 -18.21 -10.61
C THR A 315 -8.28 -19.26 -11.04
N GLN A 316 -9.40 -19.36 -10.34
CA GLN A 316 -10.56 -20.19 -10.76
C GLN A 316 -11.18 -19.63 -12.04
N SER A 317 -11.36 -18.31 -12.16
CA SER A 317 -11.86 -17.66 -13.38
C SER A 317 -10.94 -17.95 -14.56
N ILE A 318 -9.63 -17.74 -14.40
CA ILE A 318 -8.62 -18.01 -15.43
C ILE A 318 -8.68 -19.50 -15.87
N LYS A 319 -8.73 -20.41 -14.92
CA LYS A 319 -8.79 -21.86 -15.21
C LYS A 319 -10.05 -22.26 -15.97
N LYS A 320 -11.21 -21.70 -15.59
CA LYS A 320 -12.48 -21.94 -16.26
C LYS A 320 -12.44 -21.47 -17.71
N ASN A 321 -11.91 -20.28 -17.95
CA ASN A 321 -11.77 -19.72 -19.31
C ASN A 321 -10.80 -20.54 -20.16
N LYS A 322 -9.66 -20.99 -19.59
CA LYS A 322 -8.71 -21.86 -20.28
C LYS A 322 -9.37 -23.18 -20.70
N SER A 323 -10.09 -23.86 -19.81
CA SER A 323 -10.76 -25.13 -20.11
C SER A 323 -11.89 -24.98 -21.15
N PHE A 324 -12.53 -23.84 -21.24
CA PHE A 324 -13.55 -23.56 -22.25
C PHE A 324 -12.90 -23.38 -23.64
N VAL A 325 -11.81 -22.66 -23.74
CA VAL A 325 -11.06 -22.48 -24.99
C VAL A 325 -10.50 -23.82 -25.49
N ASP A 326 -9.87 -24.61 -24.60
CA ASP A 326 -9.33 -25.93 -24.97
C ASP A 326 -10.40 -26.87 -25.53
N LYS A 327 -11.66 -26.79 -25.02
CA LYS A 327 -12.80 -27.59 -25.52
C LYS A 327 -13.39 -27.09 -26.84
N LEU A 328 -13.19 -25.82 -27.21
CA LEU A 328 -13.65 -25.28 -28.50
C LEU A 328 -12.73 -25.68 -29.67
N PHE A 329 -11.47 -26.00 -29.35
CA PHE A 329 -10.44 -26.33 -30.32
C PHE A 329 -10.00 -27.81 -30.26
N SER A 330 -10.61 -28.66 -29.46
CA SER A 330 -10.46 -30.11 -29.42
C SER A 330 -11.61 -30.81 -30.17
#